data_85efe9f915d98f489a9a5fd01cc6d138
#
_entry.id   85efe9f915d98f489a9a5fd01cc6d138
#
_cell.length_a   1.000
_cell.length_b   1.000
_cell.length_c   1.000
_cell.angle_alpha   90.00
_cell.angle_beta   90.00
_cell.angle_gamma   90.00
#
_symmetry.space_group_name_H-M   'P 1'
#
loop_
_entity.id
_entity.type
_entity.pdbx_description
1 polymer ?
#
loop_
_entity_poly.entity_id
_entity_poly.type
_entity_poly.pdbx_seq_one_letter_code
_entity_poly.pdbx_strand_id
1 'polypeptide(L)'
;MLHEMCDVLQGQKGVILLERSELTAGSTWHAAGLTALYHPTPNLKSLHYYSINLYSQLSRETGQEVSFHQPGSIRLATSPDRVDEFR
;
A
#
# COMPACT_ATOMS: atom_id res chain seq x y z
N MET A 1 3.49 3.61 -6.90
CA MET A 1 4.35 2.96 -7.93
C MET A 1 5.28 3.95 -8.64
N LEU A 2 4.80 5.04 -9.25
CA LEU A 2 5.67 6.04 -9.89
C LEU A 2 6.57 6.76 -8.87
N HIS A 3 6.02 7.16 -7.74
CA HIS A 3 6.75 7.78 -6.63
C HIS A 3 7.83 6.84 -6.09
N GLU A 4 7.51 5.60 -5.81
CA GLU A 4 8.49 4.60 -5.36
C GLU A 4 9.58 4.32 -6.38
N MET A 5 9.24 4.29 -7.67
CA MET A 5 10.28 4.19 -8.71
C MET A 5 11.22 5.39 -8.70
N CYS A 6 10.72 6.60 -8.43
CA CYS A 6 11.56 7.79 -8.30
C CYS A 6 12.43 7.72 -7.05
N ASP A 7 11.92 7.22 -5.93
CA ASP A 7 12.69 7.07 -4.68
C ASP A 7 13.77 5.99 -4.80
N VAL A 8 13.44 4.84 -5.36
CA VAL A 8 14.39 3.74 -5.61
C VAL A 8 15.45 4.14 -6.63
N LEU A 9 15.08 5.00 -7.58
CA LEU A 9 15.96 5.51 -8.62
C LEU A 9 16.58 6.87 -8.24
N GLN A 10 16.67 7.19 -6.95
CA GLN A 10 17.26 8.44 -6.45
C GLN A 10 18.54 8.80 -7.20
N GLY A 11 18.50 9.92 -7.91
CA GLY A 11 19.60 10.38 -8.76
C GLY A 11 19.59 9.87 -10.20
N GLN A 12 18.71 8.96 -10.58
CA GLN A 12 18.53 8.57 -11.99
C GLN A 12 17.74 9.65 -12.74
N LYS A 13 18.27 10.07 -13.89
CA LYS A 13 17.60 11.03 -14.78
C LYS A 13 17.04 10.29 -15.99
N GLY A 14 15.95 10.81 -16.57
CA GLY A 14 15.37 10.26 -17.80
C GLY A 14 14.55 9.00 -17.60
N VAL A 15 13.97 8.81 -16.41
CA VAL A 15 13.00 7.73 -16.18
C VAL A 15 11.72 8.02 -16.96
N ILE A 16 11.27 7.05 -17.76
CA ILE A 16 10.05 7.15 -18.57
C ILE A 16 9.06 6.08 -18.11
N LEU A 17 7.84 6.51 -17.81
CA LEU A 17 6.72 5.61 -17.61
C LEU A 17 5.95 5.46 -18.92
N LEU A 18 5.80 4.22 -19.37
CA LEU A 18 4.97 3.90 -20.55
C LEU A 18 3.67 3.28 -20.08
N GLU A 19 2.55 3.91 -20.43
CA GLU A 19 1.22 3.39 -20.19
C GLU A 19 0.51 3.20 -21.54
N ARG A 20 -0.10 2.04 -21.71
CA ARG A 20 -0.78 1.70 -22.97
C ARG A 20 -2.16 2.35 -23.09
N SER A 21 -2.78 2.67 -21.98
CA SER A 21 -4.16 3.15 -21.90
C SER A 21 -4.20 4.45 -21.09
N GLU A 22 -5.07 4.52 -20.09
CA GLU A 22 -5.11 5.62 -19.13
C GLU A 22 -4.39 5.24 -17.84
N LEU A 23 -3.84 6.20 -17.12
CA LEU A 23 -3.28 5.95 -15.79
C LEU A 23 -4.34 5.30 -14.91
N THR A 24 -3.95 4.24 -14.21
CA THR A 24 -4.80 3.44 -13.32
C THR A 24 -5.83 2.53 -14.01
N ALA A 25 -5.89 2.44 -15.32
CA ALA A 25 -6.85 1.62 -16.06
C ALA A 25 -6.76 0.10 -15.81
N GLY A 26 -5.64 -0.37 -15.25
CA GLY A 26 -5.41 -1.79 -14.93
C GLY A 26 -5.96 -2.22 -13.57
N SER A 27 -5.19 -3.01 -12.85
CA SER A 27 -5.56 -3.56 -11.53
C SER A 27 -5.85 -2.50 -10.48
N THR A 28 -5.26 -1.33 -10.59
CA THR A 28 -5.45 -0.22 -9.63
C THR A 28 -6.90 0.22 -9.55
N TRP A 29 -7.56 0.36 -10.66
CA TRP A 29 -8.97 0.76 -10.74
C TRP A 29 -9.92 -0.28 -10.12
N HIS A 30 -9.55 -1.56 -10.15
CA HIS A 30 -10.36 -2.65 -9.58
C HIS A 30 -10.07 -2.91 -8.09
N ALA A 31 -9.07 -2.24 -7.52
CA ALA A 31 -8.69 -2.43 -6.13
C ALA A 31 -9.74 -1.86 -5.17
N ALA A 32 -9.99 -2.57 -4.08
CA ALA A 32 -10.92 -2.12 -3.03
C ALA A 32 -10.37 -0.94 -2.19
N GLY A 33 -9.14 -0.52 -2.41
CA GLY A 33 -8.50 0.57 -1.68
C GLY A 33 -8.15 0.23 -0.23
N LEU A 34 -8.09 -1.06 0.13
CA LEU A 34 -7.76 -1.49 1.49
C LEU A 34 -6.26 -1.75 1.63
N THR A 35 -5.64 -1.11 2.62
CA THR A 35 -4.25 -1.33 3.01
C THR A 35 -4.20 -1.95 4.41
N ALA A 36 -4.37 -3.27 4.47
CA ALA A 36 -4.36 -4.00 5.74
C ALA A 36 -2.92 -4.27 6.19
N LEU A 37 -2.62 -4.01 7.48
CA LEU A 37 -1.31 -4.34 8.05
C LEU A 37 -1.13 -5.84 8.28
N TYR A 38 -2.21 -6.51 8.70
CA TYR A 38 -2.13 -7.94 9.03
C TYR A 38 -1.96 -8.80 7.79
N HIS A 39 -0.90 -9.63 7.83
CA HIS A 39 -0.68 -10.72 6.89
C HIS A 39 0.03 -11.86 7.59
N PRO A 40 -0.35 -13.15 7.37
CA PRO A 40 0.28 -14.28 8.03
C PRO A 40 1.76 -14.46 7.63
N THR A 41 2.14 -14.02 6.43
CA THR A 41 3.52 -14.12 5.95
C THR A 41 4.35 -12.92 6.39
N PRO A 42 5.49 -13.09 7.10
CA PRO A 42 6.31 -11.98 7.59
C PRO A 42 6.77 -11.00 6.51
N ASN A 43 7.18 -11.50 5.36
CA ASN A 43 7.64 -10.65 4.24
C ASN A 43 6.54 -9.73 3.73
N LEU A 44 5.32 -10.25 3.54
CA LEU A 44 4.18 -9.44 3.12
C LEU A 44 3.74 -8.48 4.22
N LYS A 45 3.82 -8.87 5.48
CA LYS A 45 3.58 -7.96 6.61
C LYS A 45 4.55 -6.77 6.58
N SER A 46 5.83 -7.02 6.33
CA SER A 46 6.84 -5.95 6.19
C SER A 46 6.55 -5.02 5.02
N LEU A 47 6.15 -5.58 3.87
CA LEU A 47 5.75 -4.81 2.70
C LEU A 47 4.52 -3.94 2.98
N HIS A 48 3.51 -4.51 3.63
CA HIS A 48 2.30 -3.75 4.01
C HIS A 48 2.62 -2.62 4.99
N TYR A 49 3.48 -2.89 5.97
CA TYR A 49 3.93 -1.87 6.93
C TYR A 49 4.65 -0.70 6.23
N TYR A 50 5.57 -1.02 5.32
CA TYR A 50 6.24 0.00 4.50
C TYR A 50 5.23 0.82 3.70
N SER A 51 4.30 0.16 3.02
CA SER A 51 3.28 0.82 2.20
C SER A 51 2.37 1.75 3.01
N ILE A 52 1.94 1.34 4.20
CA ILE A 52 1.13 2.16 5.10
C ILE A 52 1.88 3.43 5.52
N ASN A 53 3.14 3.29 5.88
CA ASN A 53 3.98 4.44 6.24
C ASN A 53 4.18 5.40 5.07
N LEU A 54 4.40 4.86 3.86
CA LEU A 54 4.50 5.66 2.65
C LEU A 54 3.20 6.42 2.38
N TYR A 55 2.05 5.74 2.35
CA TYR A 55 0.76 6.38 2.11
C TYR A 55 0.44 7.50 3.11
N SER A 56 0.83 7.34 4.38
CA SER A 56 0.62 8.36 5.41
C SER A 56 1.40 9.67 5.15
N GLN A 57 2.44 9.62 4.33
CA GLN A 57 3.31 10.75 4.01
C GLN A 57 3.04 11.32 2.61
N LEU A 58 2.43 10.54 1.74
CA LEU A 58 2.35 10.81 0.31
C LEU A 58 1.64 12.14 -0.01
N SER A 59 0.54 12.46 0.69
CA SER A 59 -0.16 13.74 0.49
C SER A 59 0.74 14.93 0.78
N ARG A 60 1.59 14.83 1.82
CA ARG A 60 2.52 15.90 2.17
C ARG A 60 3.66 16.03 1.17
N GLU A 61 4.16 14.91 0.67
CA GLU A 61 5.30 14.90 -0.26
C GLU A 61 4.92 15.32 -1.67
N THR A 62 3.74 14.93 -2.13
CA THR A 62 3.28 15.21 -3.49
C THR A 62 2.44 16.47 -3.61
N GLY A 63 1.91 16.99 -2.50
CA GLY A 63 0.94 18.07 -2.48
C GLY A 63 -0.45 17.67 -3.00
N GLN A 64 -0.68 16.37 -3.22
CA GLN A 64 -1.97 15.83 -3.69
C GLN A 64 -2.65 15.06 -2.57
N GLU A 65 -3.95 15.26 -2.41
CA GLU A 65 -4.76 14.49 -1.49
C GLU A 65 -4.88 13.04 -1.96
N VAL A 66 -4.41 12.08 -1.16
CA VAL A 66 -4.47 10.65 -1.47
C VAL A 66 -5.60 9.94 -0.72
N SER A 67 -6.40 10.67 0.06
CA SER A 67 -7.54 10.15 0.82
C SER A 67 -7.20 8.91 1.65
N PHE A 68 -6.02 8.91 2.28
CA PHE A 68 -5.57 7.82 3.12
C PHE A 68 -6.09 7.98 4.55
N HIS A 69 -7.00 7.11 4.95
CA HIS A 69 -7.61 7.10 6.29
C HIS A 69 -7.22 5.86 7.06
N GLN A 70 -6.95 5.99 8.36
CA GLN A 70 -6.56 4.90 9.24
C GLN A 70 -7.61 4.65 10.35
N PRO A 71 -8.83 4.18 10.00
CA PRO A 71 -9.88 3.90 10.98
C PRO A 71 -9.57 2.69 11.86
N GLY A 72 -8.54 1.92 11.54
CA GLY A 72 -8.25 0.63 12.15
C GLY A 72 -9.04 -0.51 11.50
N SER A 73 -8.88 -1.71 12.05
CA SER A 73 -9.60 -2.90 11.59
C SER A 73 -9.99 -3.78 12.78
N ILE A 74 -11.11 -4.47 12.65
CA ILE A 74 -11.58 -5.45 13.63
C ILE A 74 -11.55 -6.83 12.97
N ARG A 75 -10.95 -7.79 13.65
CA ARG A 75 -10.95 -9.20 13.24
C ARG A 75 -11.68 -10.05 14.26
N LEU A 76 -12.56 -10.90 13.78
CA LEU A 76 -13.32 -11.80 14.62
C LEU A 76 -12.68 -13.19 14.60
N ALA A 77 -12.32 -13.69 15.78
CA ALA A 77 -11.91 -15.07 15.95
C ALA A 77 -13.16 -15.93 16.23
N THR A 78 -13.49 -16.81 15.30
CA THR A 78 -14.69 -17.69 15.40
C THR A 78 -14.37 -19.08 15.93
N SER A 79 -13.08 -19.37 16.21
CA SER A 79 -12.64 -20.64 16.79
C SER A 79 -11.42 -20.43 17.68
N PRO A 80 -11.10 -21.36 18.61
CA PRO A 80 -9.88 -21.30 19.41
C PRO A 80 -8.61 -21.17 18.57
N ASP A 81 -8.50 -21.91 17.48
CA ASP A 81 -7.34 -21.86 16.57
C ASP A 81 -7.14 -20.46 15.97
N ARG A 82 -8.23 -19.74 15.66
CA ARG A 82 -8.16 -18.36 15.19
C ARG A 82 -7.72 -17.38 16.27
N VAL A 83 -8.08 -17.64 17.52
CA VAL A 83 -7.59 -16.85 18.66
C VAL A 83 -6.07 -16.99 18.79
N ASP A 84 -5.56 -18.21 18.66
CA ASP A 84 -4.12 -18.48 18.75
C ASP A 84 -3.34 -17.90 17.54
N GLU A 85 -3.94 -17.90 16.35
CA GLU A 85 -3.36 -17.27 15.16
C GLU A 85 -3.21 -15.73 15.31
N PHE A 86 -4.08 -15.09 16.10
CA PHE A 86 -4.10 -13.63 16.26
C PHE A 86 -3.22 -13.13 17.41
N ARG A 87 -2.62 -14.02 18.19
CA ARG A 87 -1.67 -13.71 19.26
C ARG A 87 -0.23 -13.60 18.75
#